data_faf48ea71b409a43655771529e4e1b5c
#
_entry.id   faf48ea71b409a43655771529e4e1b5c
#
_cell.length_a   1.000
_cell.length_b   1.000
_cell.length_c   1.000
_cell.angle_alpha   90.00
_cell.angle_beta   90.00
_cell.angle_gamma   90.00
#
_symmetry.space_group_name_H-M   'P 1'
#
loop_
_entity.id
_entity.type
_entity.pdbx_description
1 polymer ?
#
loop_
_entity_poly.entity_id
_entity_poly.type
_entity_poly.pdbx_seq_one_letter_code
_entity_poly.pdbx_strand_id
1 'polypeptide(L)'
;MDDKEFTDIISLITKQTGIIPRESHKSGIRNFIDKRKTEIKLNGLDYYNYVCLNRQEMDILLNNATVNETYFFREESQFMFLKNKVLPELHKKNGLNPIRIWSAAASSGEEIYSLYLLATSMGIKTECLATDLNTTVLDKGLEGKYKANSVKAVDGAKFHFLLQPYMNEEKEVTFPAEITSKIDRRQINLTRNDSIFPRNIHIVFIRNVFVYFTVEMRKNILQKIVNDSLAPGGYIFLSMNEIATIDSTIILAGIEKCSDGNVFYFHKKG
;
A
#
# COMPACT_ATOMS: atom_id res chain seq x y z
N MET A 1 -22.73 -20.62 -8.09
CA MET A 1 -21.78 -20.38 -9.20
C MET A 1 -21.04 -21.66 -9.50
N ASP A 2 -20.91 -22.07 -10.78
CA ASP A 2 -20.13 -23.24 -11.16
C ASP A 2 -18.61 -22.96 -11.14
N ASP A 3 -17.79 -24.01 -11.24
CA ASP A 3 -16.35 -23.91 -11.11
C ASP A 3 -15.69 -23.25 -12.34
N LYS A 4 -16.31 -23.37 -13.51
CA LYS A 4 -15.81 -22.74 -14.73
C LYS A 4 -16.00 -21.22 -14.66
N GLU A 5 -17.23 -20.77 -14.35
CA GLU A 5 -17.53 -19.35 -14.15
C GLU A 5 -16.59 -18.72 -13.10
N PHE A 6 -16.35 -19.42 -11.98
CA PHE A 6 -15.42 -18.96 -10.96
C PHE A 6 -13.98 -18.81 -11.46
N THR A 7 -13.50 -19.79 -12.21
CA THR A 7 -12.15 -19.76 -12.80
C THR A 7 -12.00 -18.59 -13.77
N ASP A 8 -13.02 -18.34 -14.59
CA ASP A 8 -13.03 -17.22 -15.53
C ASP A 8 -13.00 -15.86 -14.78
N ILE A 9 -13.75 -15.75 -13.66
CA ILE A 9 -13.73 -14.55 -12.82
C ILE A 9 -12.35 -14.35 -12.15
N ILE A 10 -11.72 -15.40 -11.62
CA ILE A 10 -10.35 -15.31 -11.07
C ILE A 10 -9.36 -14.85 -12.14
N SER A 11 -9.48 -15.38 -13.36
CA SER A 11 -8.66 -14.95 -14.50
C SER A 11 -8.89 -13.49 -14.86
N LEU A 12 -10.14 -13.03 -14.82
CA LEU A 12 -10.53 -11.64 -15.05
C LEU A 12 -9.90 -10.72 -13.98
N ILE A 13 -10.02 -11.07 -12.70
CA ILE A 13 -9.39 -10.33 -11.58
C ILE A 13 -7.88 -10.21 -11.83
N THR A 14 -7.21 -11.33 -12.11
CA THR A 14 -5.77 -11.35 -12.37
C THR A 14 -5.39 -10.46 -13.57
N LYS A 15 -6.16 -10.54 -14.67
CA LYS A 15 -5.93 -9.71 -15.86
C LYS A 15 -6.09 -8.21 -15.58
N GLN A 16 -7.06 -7.83 -14.77
CA GLN A 16 -7.36 -6.42 -14.48
C GLN A 16 -6.41 -5.81 -13.43
N THR A 17 -5.96 -6.61 -12.47
CA THR A 17 -5.23 -6.11 -11.31
C THR A 17 -3.76 -6.55 -11.26
N GLY A 18 -3.40 -7.62 -11.98
CA GLY A 18 -2.15 -8.34 -11.80
C GLY A 18 -2.11 -9.21 -10.53
N ILE A 19 -3.10 -9.12 -9.66
CA ILE A 19 -3.18 -9.89 -8.41
C ILE A 19 -3.50 -11.35 -8.72
N ILE A 20 -2.70 -12.26 -8.16
CA ILE A 20 -2.97 -13.69 -8.15
C ILE A 20 -3.57 -14.04 -6.78
N PRO A 21 -4.90 -14.26 -6.70
CA PRO A 21 -5.53 -14.57 -5.43
C PRO A 21 -5.01 -15.91 -4.86
N ARG A 22 -4.61 -15.91 -3.59
CA ARG A 22 -4.21 -17.14 -2.89
C ARG A 22 -5.42 -18.05 -2.66
N GLU A 23 -5.19 -19.35 -2.51
CA GLU A 23 -6.27 -20.33 -2.26
C GLU A 23 -7.14 -19.94 -1.05
N SER A 24 -6.52 -19.45 0.04
CA SER A 24 -7.23 -18.97 1.22
C SER A 24 -8.18 -17.81 0.97
N HIS A 25 -7.97 -17.03 -0.09
CA HIS A 25 -8.82 -15.88 -0.44
C HIS A 25 -9.89 -16.23 -1.48
N LYS A 26 -9.69 -17.28 -2.27
CA LYS A 26 -10.63 -17.69 -3.32
C LYS A 26 -12.01 -18.04 -2.76
N SER A 27 -12.07 -18.68 -1.58
CA SER A 27 -13.34 -18.97 -0.92
C SER A 27 -14.11 -17.71 -0.53
N GLY A 28 -13.40 -16.69 -0.04
CA GLY A 28 -13.98 -15.38 0.28
C GLY A 28 -14.55 -14.68 -0.95
N ILE A 29 -13.80 -14.69 -2.07
CA ILE A 29 -14.25 -14.13 -3.35
C ILE A 29 -15.50 -14.87 -3.85
N ARG A 30 -15.52 -16.20 -3.79
CA ARG A 30 -16.69 -17.01 -4.18
C ARG A 30 -17.91 -16.64 -3.36
N ASN A 31 -17.79 -16.62 -2.04
CA ASN A 31 -18.88 -16.25 -1.14
C ASN A 31 -19.42 -14.84 -1.40
N PHE A 32 -18.50 -13.89 -1.66
CA PHE A 32 -18.88 -12.54 -2.04
C PHE A 32 -19.72 -12.53 -3.33
N ILE A 33 -19.28 -13.23 -4.37
CA ILE A 33 -19.98 -13.27 -5.66
C ILE A 33 -21.38 -13.90 -5.50
N ASP A 34 -21.48 -15.03 -4.77
CA ASP A 34 -22.77 -15.70 -4.55
C ASP A 34 -23.76 -14.78 -3.80
N LYS A 35 -23.29 -14.07 -2.78
CA LYS A 35 -24.08 -13.05 -2.08
C LYS A 35 -24.48 -11.91 -3.02
N ARG A 36 -23.53 -11.41 -3.81
CA ARG A 36 -23.73 -10.30 -4.72
C ARG A 36 -24.75 -10.62 -5.81
N LYS A 37 -24.68 -11.81 -6.40
CA LYS A 37 -25.68 -12.32 -7.39
C LYS A 37 -27.09 -12.25 -6.80
N THR A 38 -27.24 -12.58 -5.53
CA THR A 38 -28.56 -12.51 -4.83
C THR A 38 -29.01 -11.06 -4.62
N GLU A 39 -28.12 -10.19 -4.18
CA GLU A 39 -28.42 -8.76 -3.94
C GLU A 39 -28.88 -8.04 -5.21
N ILE A 40 -28.20 -8.27 -6.33
CA ILE A 40 -28.53 -7.63 -7.62
C ILE A 40 -29.59 -8.41 -8.41
N LYS A 41 -30.18 -9.45 -7.82
CA LYS A 41 -31.21 -10.32 -8.41
C LYS A 41 -30.79 -10.92 -9.75
N LEU A 42 -29.54 -11.31 -9.89
CA LEU A 42 -28.98 -11.92 -11.09
C LEU A 42 -29.32 -13.41 -11.11
N ASN A 43 -30.60 -13.73 -11.27
CA ASN A 43 -31.11 -15.10 -11.28
C ASN A 43 -30.79 -15.80 -12.61
N GLY A 44 -29.98 -16.84 -12.55
CA GLY A 44 -29.68 -17.69 -13.72
C GLY A 44 -28.80 -17.03 -14.79
N LEU A 45 -28.34 -15.81 -14.58
CA LEU A 45 -27.41 -15.13 -15.48
C LEU A 45 -25.96 -15.33 -15.00
N ASP A 46 -25.05 -15.34 -15.96
CA ASP A 46 -23.63 -15.44 -15.75
C ASP A 46 -23.08 -14.11 -15.19
N TYR A 47 -22.54 -14.14 -13.97
CA TYR A 47 -21.96 -12.98 -13.31
C TYR A 47 -20.72 -12.45 -14.05
N TYR A 48 -19.96 -13.34 -14.70
CA TYR A 48 -18.81 -12.96 -15.51
C TYR A 48 -19.20 -11.98 -16.61
N ASN A 49 -20.24 -12.32 -17.40
CA ASN A 49 -20.72 -11.44 -18.46
C ASN A 49 -21.28 -10.13 -17.90
N TYR A 50 -22.02 -10.20 -16.78
CA TYR A 50 -22.56 -9.00 -16.14
C TYR A 50 -21.44 -8.04 -15.71
N VAL A 51 -20.41 -8.53 -15.04
CA VAL A 51 -19.24 -7.73 -14.61
C VAL A 51 -18.48 -7.15 -15.80
N CYS A 52 -18.29 -7.91 -16.88
CA CYS A 52 -17.61 -7.43 -18.09
C CYS A 52 -18.33 -6.25 -18.76
N LEU A 53 -19.65 -6.17 -18.64
CA LEU A 53 -20.48 -5.11 -19.21
C LEU A 53 -20.78 -3.96 -18.25
N ASN A 54 -20.49 -4.13 -16.95
CA ASN A 54 -20.82 -3.17 -15.93
C ASN A 54 -19.58 -2.70 -15.19
N ARG A 55 -19.08 -1.50 -15.51
CA ARG A 55 -17.88 -0.94 -14.91
C ARG A 55 -17.98 -0.79 -13.38
N GLN A 56 -19.12 -0.36 -12.88
CA GLN A 56 -19.32 -0.20 -11.44
C GLN A 56 -19.24 -1.54 -10.70
N GLU A 57 -19.83 -2.59 -11.26
CA GLU A 57 -19.75 -3.92 -10.68
C GLU A 57 -18.33 -4.49 -10.77
N MET A 58 -17.60 -4.20 -11.85
CA MET A 58 -16.18 -4.52 -11.95
C MET A 58 -15.39 -3.90 -10.80
N ASP A 59 -15.56 -2.61 -10.53
CA ASP A 59 -14.87 -1.92 -9.43
C ASP A 59 -15.22 -2.54 -8.06
N ILE A 60 -16.49 -2.91 -7.85
CA ILE A 60 -16.94 -3.61 -6.63
C ILE A 60 -16.26 -4.96 -6.49
N LEU A 61 -16.20 -5.76 -7.56
CA LEU A 61 -15.53 -7.06 -7.57
C LEU A 61 -14.04 -6.90 -7.26
N LEU A 62 -13.34 -6.00 -7.94
CA LEU A 62 -11.91 -5.78 -7.76
C LEU A 62 -11.58 -5.29 -6.35
N ASN A 63 -12.37 -4.38 -5.81
CA ASN A 63 -12.23 -3.89 -4.43
C ASN A 63 -12.39 -5.03 -3.40
N ASN A 64 -13.27 -5.99 -3.66
CA ASN A 64 -13.49 -7.12 -2.78
C ASN A 64 -12.43 -8.23 -2.90
N ALA A 65 -11.77 -8.30 -4.05
CA ALA A 65 -10.71 -9.27 -4.31
C ALA A 65 -9.36 -8.90 -3.69
N THR A 66 -9.21 -7.66 -3.18
CA THR A 66 -7.98 -7.19 -2.53
C THR A 66 -7.97 -7.54 -1.04
N VAL A 67 -6.78 -7.89 -0.53
CA VAL A 67 -6.55 -8.09 0.92
C VAL A 67 -5.93 -6.84 1.48
N ASN A 68 -6.58 -6.25 2.48
CA ASN A 68 -6.27 -4.90 2.95
C ASN A 68 -5.85 -4.88 4.43
N GLU A 69 -5.14 -5.92 4.92
CA GLU A 69 -4.66 -5.94 6.29
C GLU A 69 -3.51 -4.94 6.48
N THR A 70 -3.73 -3.96 7.34
CA THR A 70 -2.76 -2.93 7.69
C THR A 70 -2.95 -2.48 9.13
N TYR A 71 -1.92 -1.87 9.74
CA TYR A 71 -1.96 -1.27 11.07
C TYR A 71 -0.86 -0.22 11.22
N PHE A 72 -1.02 0.65 12.22
CA PHE A 72 -0.07 1.74 12.49
C PHE A 72 1.31 1.22 12.88
N PHE A 73 2.34 1.84 12.31
CA PHE A 73 3.77 1.57 12.56
C PHE A 73 4.18 0.11 12.35
N ARG A 74 3.51 -0.59 11.42
CA ARG A 74 3.84 -1.98 11.05
C ARG A 74 5.31 -2.11 10.66
N GLU A 75 6.00 -3.15 11.20
CA GLU A 75 7.45 -3.34 11.09
C GLU A 75 8.24 -2.18 11.72
N GLU A 76 8.07 -2.02 13.03
CA GLU A 76 8.63 -0.96 13.87
C GLU A 76 10.11 -0.65 13.59
N SER A 77 10.92 -1.66 13.25
CA SER A 77 12.34 -1.49 12.93
C SER A 77 12.58 -0.53 11.76
N GLN A 78 11.73 -0.57 10.73
CA GLN A 78 11.83 0.35 9.60
C GLN A 78 11.55 1.79 10.02
N PHE A 79 10.56 2.02 10.89
CA PHE A 79 10.27 3.35 11.44
C PHE A 79 11.40 3.87 12.36
N MET A 80 12.05 2.99 13.13
CA MET A 80 13.24 3.34 13.89
C MET A 80 14.40 3.75 12.98
N PHE A 81 14.61 3.03 11.88
CA PHE A 81 15.64 3.38 10.88
C PHE A 81 15.33 4.71 10.18
N LEU A 82 14.06 4.94 9.80
CA LEU A 82 13.63 6.22 9.27
C LEU A 82 13.92 7.37 10.23
N LYS A 83 13.52 7.24 11.51
CA LYS A 83 13.71 8.24 12.55
C LYS A 83 15.18 8.59 12.76
N ASN A 84 16.02 7.56 12.86
CA ASN A 84 17.40 7.73 13.31
C ASN A 84 18.37 8.08 12.18
N LYS A 85 18.06 7.71 10.92
CA LYS A 85 18.98 7.87 9.79
C LYS A 85 18.36 8.59 8.60
N VAL A 86 17.32 8.02 7.99
CA VAL A 86 16.82 8.47 6.69
C VAL A 86 16.22 9.87 6.73
N LEU A 87 15.31 10.13 7.68
CA LEU A 87 14.66 11.45 7.79
C LEU A 87 15.65 12.57 8.13
N PRO A 88 16.60 12.41 9.09
CA PRO A 88 17.64 13.41 9.34
C PRO A 88 18.53 13.68 8.13
N GLU A 89 18.95 12.62 7.39
CA GLU A 89 19.77 12.74 6.20
C GLU A 89 19.05 13.53 5.09
N LEU A 90 17.81 13.13 4.76
CA LEU A 90 17.00 13.79 3.76
C LEU A 90 16.68 15.24 4.16
N HIS A 91 16.39 15.49 5.41
CA HIS A 91 16.12 16.84 5.91
C HIS A 91 17.34 17.75 5.76
N LYS A 92 18.53 17.25 6.11
CA LYS A 92 19.80 17.96 5.90
C LYS A 92 20.05 18.27 4.42
N LYS A 93 19.75 17.34 3.53
CA LYS A 93 19.95 17.47 2.07
C LYS A 93 18.92 18.40 1.43
N ASN A 94 17.65 18.32 1.85
CA ASN A 94 16.55 19.09 1.25
C ASN A 94 16.36 20.48 1.87
N GLY A 95 16.97 20.75 3.02
CA GLY A 95 16.78 22.00 3.76
C GLY A 95 15.32 22.21 4.17
N LEU A 96 14.73 23.35 3.80
CA LEU A 96 13.33 23.68 4.10
C LEU A 96 12.31 23.08 3.16
N ASN A 97 12.73 22.42 2.06
CA ASN A 97 11.82 21.78 1.13
C ASN A 97 11.21 20.52 1.74
N PRO A 98 9.95 20.22 1.45
CA PRO A 98 9.29 19.05 2.00
C PRO A 98 9.92 17.74 1.49
N ILE A 99 9.98 16.74 2.37
CA ILE A 99 10.30 15.36 1.99
C ILE A 99 9.04 14.75 1.37
N ARG A 100 9.16 14.25 0.12
CA ARG A 100 8.06 13.63 -0.60
C ARG A 100 8.04 12.13 -0.30
N ILE A 101 6.92 11.66 0.26
CA ILE A 101 6.70 10.29 0.72
C ILE A 101 5.54 9.67 -0.05
N TRP A 102 5.75 8.48 -0.56
CA TRP A 102 4.72 7.71 -1.26
C TRP A 102 4.53 6.34 -0.61
N SER A 103 3.33 6.07 -0.12
CA SER A 103 2.88 4.74 0.25
C SER A 103 2.12 4.14 -0.94
N ALA A 104 2.76 3.18 -1.62
CA ALA A 104 2.23 2.45 -2.76
C ALA A 104 1.55 1.16 -2.28
N ALA A 105 0.26 0.98 -2.56
CA ALA A 105 -0.63 0.00 -1.95
C ALA A 105 -0.90 0.33 -0.45
N ALA A 106 -1.35 1.56 -0.21
CA ALA A 106 -1.50 2.15 1.11
C ALA A 106 -2.68 1.59 1.93
N SER A 107 -3.57 0.80 1.30
CA SER A 107 -4.80 0.31 1.93
C SER A 107 -5.60 1.46 2.57
N SER A 108 -6.06 1.30 3.81
CA SER A 108 -6.79 2.33 4.58
C SER A 108 -5.90 3.43 5.18
N GLY A 109 -4.61 3.47 4.86
CA GLY A 109 -3.74 4.62 5.10
C GLY A 109 -2.99 4.61 6.43
N GLU A 110 -3.08 3.58 7.27
CA GLU A 110 -2.34 3.50 8.54
C GLU A 110 -0.84 3.70 8.33
N GLU A 111 -0.28 3.16 7.24
CA GLU A 111 1.13 3.32 6.89
C GLU A 111 1.51 4.77 6.59
N ILE A 112 0.77 5.45 5.72
CA ILE A 112 1.10 6.83 5.36
C ILE A 112 0.89 7.80 6.51
N TYR A 113 -0.13 7.58 7.36
CA TYR A 113 -0.30 8.37 8.57
C TYR A 113 0.84 8.14 9.57
N SER A 114 1.32 6.90 9.70
CA SER A 114 2.49 6.59 10.54
C SER A 114 3.73 7.35 10.07
N LEU A 115 3.96 7.40 8.75
CA LEU A 115 5.07 8.14 8.15
C LEU A 115 4.93 9.66 8.36
N TYR A 116 3.73 10.19 8.16
CA TYR A 116 3.41 11.60 8.36
C TYR A 116 3.61 12.02 9.83
N LEU A 117 3.04 11.26 10.77
CA LEU A 117 3.15 11.54 12.21
C LEU A 117 4.61 11.48 12.68
N LEU A 118 5.38 10.48 12.22
CA LEU A 118 6.78 10.39 12.55
C LEU A 118 7.55 11.61 12.06
N ALA A 119 7.44 11.99 10.81
CA ALA A 119 8.14 13.14 10.26
C ALA A 119 7.73 14.46 10.94
N THR A 120 6.42 14.64 11.17
CA THR A 120 5.89 15.82 11.88
C THR A 120 6.41 15.92 13.29
N SER A 121 6.53 14.80 14.03
CA SER A 121 7.09 14.78 15.39
C SER A 121 8.57 15.22 15.46
N MET A 122 9.26 15.14 14.32
CA MET A 122 10.65 15.59 14.16
C MET A 122 10.74 17.02 13.59
N GLY A 123 9.63 17.74 13.40
CA GLY A 123 9.59 19.05 12.78
C GLY A 123 9.88 19.06 11.28
N ILE A 124 9.79 17.92 10.63
CA ILE A 124 10.10 17.76 9.20
C ILE A 124 8.83 17.93 8.36
N LYS A 125 8.86 18.84 7.39
CA LYS A 125 7.77 19.04 6.44
C LYS A 125 7.73 17.90 5.43
N THR A 126 6.53 17.41 5.11
CA THR A 126 6.33 16.32 4.14
C THR A 126 5.21 16.64 3.16
N GLU A 127 5.33 16.09 1.96
CA GLU A 127 4.23 15.87 1.01
C GLU A 127 3.97 14.36 0.96
N CYS A 128 2.82 13.95 1.47
CA CYS A 128 2.47 12.55 1.61
C CYS A 128 1.42 12.12 0.58
N LEU A 129 1.70 11.05 -0.16
CA LEU A 129 0.80 10.46 -1.15
C LEU A 129 0.52 9.01 -0.77
N ALA A 130 -0.76 8.67 -0.65
CA ALA A 130 -1.27 7.31 -0.54
C ALA A 130 -1.87 6.86 -1.87
N THR A 131 -1.49 5.69 -2.36
CA THR A 131 -2.13 5.12 -3.55
C THR A 131 -2.50 3.67 -3.31
N ASP A 132 -3.64 3.28 -3.87
CA ASP A 132 -4.09 1.90 -3.86
C ASP A 132 -4.90 1.63 -5.13
N LEU A 133 -5.06 0.36 -5.48
CA LEU A 133 -5.99 -0.07 -6.52
C LEU A 133 -7.44 0.03 -6.02
N ASN A 134 -7.65 -0.26 -4.74
CA ASN A 134 -8.94 -0.31 -4.07
C ASN A 134 -9.35 1.09 -3.60
N THR A 135 -10.35 1.67 -4.27
CA THR A 135 -10.87 2.99 -3.93
C THR A 135 -11.61 3.01 -2.59
N THR A 136 -12.29 1.92 -2.23
CA THR A 136 -13.03 1.83 -0.96
C THR A 136 -12.11 1.98 0.26
N VAL A 137 -10.89 1.43 0.21
CA VAL A 137 -9.95 1.59 1.32
C VAL A 137 -9.32 2.97 1.34
N LEU A 138 -9.09 3.59 0.18
CA LEU A 138 -8.64 4.98 0.10
C LEU A 138 -9.66 5.94 0.72
N ASP A 139 -10.96 5.72 0.47
CA ASP A 139 -12.05 6.51 1.05
C ASP A 139 -12.10 6.36 2.58
N LYS A 140 -11.95 5.12 3.10
CA LYS A 140 -11.81 4.89 4.55
C LYS A 140 -10.62 5.65 5.14
N GLY A 141 -9.48 5.66 4.45
CA GLY A 141 -8.33 6.47 4.84
C GLY A 141 -8.64 7.96 4.91
N LEU A 142 -9.55 8.48 4.05
CA LEU A 142 -10.00 9.87 4.06
C LEU A 142 -10.82 10.19 5.32
N GLU A 143 -11.63 9.25 5.78
CA GLU A 143 -12.41 9.43 7.02
C GLU A 143 -11.51 9.58 8.24
N GLY A 144 -10.30 9.03 8.21
CA GLY A 144 -9.32 9.12 9.30
C GLY A 144 -9.77 8.42 10.59
N LYS A 145 -10.68 7.44 10.48
CA LYS A 145 -11.25 6.70 11.63
C LYS A 145 -10.82 5.25 11.63
N TYR A 146 -10.20 4.83 12.72
CA TYR A 146 -9.61 3.52 12.85
C TYR A 146 -10.02 2.85 14.15
N LYS A 147 -10.33 1.55 14.06
CA LYS A 147 -10.68 0.73 15.23
C LYS A 147 -9.41 0.26 15.96
N ALA A 148 -9.58 -0.23 17.17
CA ALA A 148 -8.49 -0.71 18.02
C ALA A 148 -7.59 -1.76 17.35
N ASN A 149 -8.09 -2.56 16.40
CA ASN A 149 -7.29 -3.55 15.69
C ASN A 149 -6.22 -2.96 14.75
N SER A 150 -6.31 -1.66 14.41
CA SER A 150 -5.26 -0.93 13.71
C SER A 150 -4.09 -0.51 14.61
N VAL A 151 -4.20 -0.73 15.94
CA VAL A 151 -3.15 -0.47 16.93
C VAL A 151 -2.71 -1.79 17.56
N LYS A 152 -1.63 -2.39 17.07
CA LYS A 152 -1.14 -3.69 17.57
C LYS A 152 -0.43 -3.51 18.92
N ALA A 153 -0.53 -4.51 19.80
CA ALA A 153 0.04 -4.41 21.15
C ALA A 153 1.57 -4.39 21.18
N VAL A 154 2.23 -5.02 20.24
CA VAL A 154 3.68 -5.23 20.23
C VAL A 154 4.35 -4.49 19.08
N ASP A 155 3.98 -4.78 17.84
CA ASP A 155 4.60 -4.15 16.67
C ASP A 155 4.12 -2.70 16.54
N GLY A 156 5.05 -1.77 16.41
CA GLY A 156 4.80 -0.33 16.37
C GLY A 156 4.67 0.34 17.75
N ALA A 157 4.77 -0.43 18.83
CA ALA A 157 4.52 0.05 20.20
C ALA A 157 5.38 1.27 20.61
N LYS A 158 6.63 1.35 20.13
CA LYS A 158 7.53 2.48 20.38
C LYS A 158 7.06 3.81 19.80
N PHE A 159 6.09 3.76 18.89
CA PHE A 159 5.55 4.94 18.21
C PHE A 159 4.10 5.25 18.61
N HIS A 160 3.45 4.42 19.43
CA HIS A 160 2.05 4.62 19.82
C HIS A 160 1.80 5.95 20.54
N PHE A 161 2.83 6.52 21.17
CA PHE A 161 2.73 7.86 21.77
C PHE A 161 2.34 8.94 20.75
N LEU A 162 2.63 8.72 19.44
CA LEU A 162 2.24 9.63 18.38
C LEU A 162 0.74 9.52 18.01
N LEU A 163 0.09 8.44 18.40
CA LEU A 163 -1.35 8.24 18.21
C LEU A 163 -2.16 8.77 19.40
N GLN A 164 -1.56 8.90 20.59
CA GLN A 164 -2.26 9.28 21.83
C GLN A 164 -3.13 10.53 21.71
N PRO A 165 -2.71 11.61 21.04
CA PRO A 165 -3.56 12.79 20.86
C PRO A 165 -4.87 12.56 20.09
N TYR A 166 -4.96 11.44 19.37
CA TYR A 166 -6.05 11.09 18.47
C TYR A 166 -6.78 9.81 18.89
N MET A 167 -6.39 9.20 20.01
CA MET A 167 -6.85 7.89 20.46
C MET A 167 -7.75 8.00 21.68
N ASN A 168 -8.90 7.32 21.66
CA ASN A 168 -9.81 7.20 22.80
C ASN A 168 -9.42 6.03 23.74
N GLU A 169 -10.20 5.83 24.81
CA GLU A 169 -9.98 4.79 25.81
C GLU A 169 -10.11 3.36 25.22
N GLU A 170 -10.94 3.20 24.21
CA GLU A 170 -11.14 1.93 23.47
C GLU A 170 -10.05 1.67 22.44
N LYS A 171 -8.99 2.51 22.40
CA LYS A 171 -7.88 2.46 21.42
C LYS A 171 -8.33 2.69 19.97
N GLU A 172 -9.44 3.36 19.76
CA GLU A 172 -9.84 3.81 18.43
C GLU A 172 -9.17 5.15 18.13
N VAL A 173 -8.67 5.30 16.91
CA VAL A 173 -7.96 6.51 16.46
C VAL A 173 -8.86 7.31 15.53
N THR A 174 -8.99 8.61 15.79
CA THR A 174 -9.71 9.54 14.92
C THR A 174 -8.85 10.75 14.62
N PHE A 175 -8.43 10.89 13.37
CA PHE A 175 -7.67 12.07 12.93
C PHE A 175 -8.61 13.20 12.55
N PRO A 176 -8.33 14.44 12.97
CA PRO A 176 -9.09 15.61 12.54
C PRO A 176 -8.76 15.99 11.09
N ALA A 177 -9.60 16.83 10.49
CA ALA A 177 -9.46 17.26 9.09
C ALA A 177 -8.10 17.90 8.76
N GLU A 178 -7.49 18.58 9.74
CA GLU A 178 -6.15 19.17 9.62
C GLU A 178 -5.05 18.14 9.36
N ILE A 179 -5.25 16.90 9.82
CA ILE A 179 -4.34 15.77 9.57
C ILE A 179 -4.73 15.07 8.27
N THR A 180 -6.03 14.72 8.09
CA THR A 180 -6.45 13.94 6.91
C THR A 180 -6.24 14.70 5.60
N SER A 181 -6.33 16.04 5.61
CA SER A 181 -6.05 16.90 4.46
C SER A 181 -4.57 16.97 4.05
N LYS A 182 -3.64 16.48 4.89
CA LYS A 182 -2.21 16.44 4.58
C LYS A 182 -1.81 15.23 3.75
N ILE A 183 -2.71 14.27 3.56
CA ILE A 183 -2.45 13.06 2.80
C ILE A 183 -3.18 13.15 1.45
N ASP A 184 -2.42 13.31 0.39
CA ASP A 184 -2.94 13.19 -0.97
C ASP A 184 -3.27 11.72 -1.29
N ARG A 185 -4.33 11.46 -2.06
CA ARG A 185 -4.78 10.10 -2.38
C ARG A 185 -5.09 9.97 -3.85
N ARG A 186 -4.64 8.85 -4.44
CA ARG A 186 -4.91 8.55 -5.86
C ARG A 186 -5.09 7.06 -6.06
N GLN A 187 -6.02 6.70 -6.92
CA GLN A 187 -6.09 5.32 -7.41
C GLN A 187 -4.96 5.08 -8.42
N ILE A 188 -4.10 4.11 -8.14
CA ILE A 188 -3.04 3.69 -9.06
C ILE A 188 -2.99 2.16 -9.10
N ASN A 189 -3.03 1.60 -10.31
CA ASN A 189 -2.72 0.20 -10.54
C ASN A 189 -1.21 0.07 -10.81
N LEU A 190 -0.47 -0.55 -9.90
CA LEU A 190 0.99 -0.70 -9.99
C LEU A 190 1.45 -1.58 -11.16
N THR A 191 0.58 -2.46 -11.67
CA THR A 191 0.93 -3.43 -12.71
C THR A 191 0.68 -2.92 -14.13
N ARG A 192 -0.04 -1.82 -14.28
CA ARG A 192 -0.34 -1.26 -15.60
C ARG A 192 0.78 -0.36 -16.10
N ASN A 193 1.21 -0.57 -17.32
CA ASN A 193 2.26 0.24 -17.94
C ASN A 193 1.86 1.70 -18.18
N ASP A 194 0.56 1.94 -18.43
CA ASP A 194 -0.03 3.27 -18.64
C ASP A 194 -0.32 4.04 -17.33
N SER A 195 -0.13 3.44 -16.17
CA SER A 195 -0.27 4.13 -14.89
C SER A 195 0.79 5.21 -14.75
N ILE A 196 0.35 6.42 -14.42
CA ILE A 196 1.23 7.57 -14.16
C ILE A 196 1.66 7.52 -12.69
N PHE A 197 2.94 7.23 -12.47
CA PHE A 197 3.52 7.20 -11.14
C PHE A 197 3.91 8.62 -10.69
N PRO A 198 3.89 8.91 -9.38
CA PRO A 198 4.35 10.19 -8.85
C PRO A 198 5.85 10.37 -9.11
N ARG A 199 6.29 11.63 -9.23
CA ARG A 199 7.69 11.94 -9.55
C ARG A 199 8.40 12.56 -8.36
N ASN A 200 9.72 12.45 -8.36
CA ASN A 200 10.60 13.10 -7.40
C ASN A 200 10.31 12.71 -5.94
N ILE A 201 10.10 11.41 -5.71
CA ILE A 201 9.78 10.83 -4.41
C ILE A 201 11.07 10.48 -3.67
N HIS A 202 11.20 10.93 -2.42
CA HIS A 202 12.37 10.66 -1.59
C HIS A 202 12.25 9.35 -0.82
N ILE A 203 11.03 8.98 -0.42
CA ILE A 203 10.76 7.73 0.32
C ILE A 203 9.54 7.04 -0.31
N VAL A 204 9.74 5.81 -0.77
CA VAL A 204 8.67 4.93 -1.27
C VAL A 204 8.51 3.77 -0.30
N PHE A 205 7.29 3.57 0.21
CA PHE A 205 6.87 2.35 0.88
C PHE A 205 5.99 1.54 -0.09
N ILE A 206 6.40 0.31 -0.38
CA ILE A 206 5.64 -0.64 -1.17
C ILE A 206 5.72 -1.99 -0.48
N ARG A 207 4.81 -2.21 0.48
CA ARG A 207 4.90 -3.31 1.43
C ARG A 207 3.65 -4.18 1.41
N ASN A 208 3.86 -5.49 1.65
CA ASN A 208 2.79 -6.49 1.79
C ASN A 208 1.87 -6.62 0.55
N VAL A 209 2.37 -6.24 -0.62
CA VAL A 209 1.66 -6.33 -1.90
C VAL A 209 2.34 -7.26 -2.90
N PHE A 210 3.65 -7.42 -2.82
CA PHE A 210 4.41 -8.25 -3.76
C PHE A 210 4.11 -9.74 -3.64
N VAL A 211 3.60 -10.17 -2.51
CA VAL A 211 3.12 -11.54 -2.29
C VAL A 211 2.02 -11.97 -3.28
N TYR A 212 1.39 -11.02 -3.95
CA TYR A 212 0.32 -11.25 -4.94
C TYR A 212 0.81 -11.20 -6.38
N PHE A 213 2.08 -10.86 -6.62
CA PHE A 213 2.62 -10.64 -7.97
C PHE A 213 3.67 -11.70 -8.33
N THR A 214 3.79 -12.00 -9.62
CA THR A 214 4.90 -12.82 -10.13
C THR A 214 6.23 -12.11 -9.95
N VAL A 215 7.33 -12.87 -10.01
CA VAL A 215 8.71 -12.32 -9.90
C VAL A 215 8.94 -11.25 -10.98
N GLU A 216 8.51 -11.51 -12.21
CA GLU A 216 8.64 -10.56 -13.32
C GLU A 216 7.87 -9.26 -13.07
N MET A 217 6.62 -9.35 -12.58
CA MET A 217 5.82 -8.17 -12.25
C MET A 217 6.48 -7.35 -11.15
N ARG A 218 7.00 -7.99 -10.09
CA ARG A 218 7.73 -7.30 -9.01
C ARG A 218 8.91 -6.51 -9.56
N LYS A 219 9.72 -7.13 -10.44
CA LYS A 219 10.84 -6.47 -11.11
C LYS A 219 10.39 -5.26 -11.92
N ASN A 220 9.35 -5.42 -12.74
CA ASN A 220 8.84 -4.35 -13.59
C ASN A 220 8.30 -3.17 -12.77
N ILE A 221 7.55 -3.45 -11.69
CA ILE A 221 7.04 -2.42 -10.78
C ILE A 221 8.19 -1.66 -10.12
N LEU A 222 9.18 -2.38 -9.55
CA LEU A 222 10.33 -1.75 -8.89
C LEU A 222 11.13 -0.92 -9.89
N GLN A 223 11.42 -1.45 -11.08
CA GLN A 223 12.17 -0.72 -12.09
C GLN A 223 11.42 0.54 -12.55
N LYS A 224 10.09 0.47 -12.69
CA LYS A 224 9.27 1.64 -13.00
C LYS A 224 9.32 2.68 -11.87
N ILE A 225 9.25 2.25 -10.59
CA ILE A 225 9.41 3.17 -9.45
C ILE A 225 10.77 3.87 -9.50
N VAL A 226 11.85 3.13 -9.78
CA VAL A 226 13.21 3.68 -9.85
C VAL A 226 13.34 4.71 -10.97
N ASN A 227 12.76 4.42 -12.13
CA ASN A 227 12.89 5.27 -13.32
C ASN A 227 11.98 6.50 -13.24
N ASP A 228 10.73 6.31 -12.88
CA ASP A 228 9.69 7.34 -13.03
C ASP A 228 9.50 8.17 -11.76
N SER A 229 9.76 7.56 -10.59
CA SER A 229 9.35 8.14 -9.30
C SER A 229 10.52 8.54 -8.41
N LEU A 230 11.52 7.68 -8.26
CA LEU A 230 12.51 7.83 -7.19
C LEU A 230 13.50 8.97 -7.47
N ALA A 231 13.59 9.92 -6.56
CA ALA A 231 14.56 10.98 -6.59
C ALA A 231 15.99 10.47 -6.39
N PRO A 232 17.05 11.17 -6.88
CA PRO A 232 18.42 10.88 -6.50
C PRO A 232 18.61 10.91 -4.97
N GLY A 233 19.22 9.89 -4.39
CA GLY A 233 19.33 9.71 -2.94
C GLY A 233 18.04 9.24 -2.27
N GLY A 234 17.07 8.74 -3.03
CA GLY A 234 15.81 8.25 -2.50
C GLY A 234 15.85 6.79 -2.05
N TYR A 235 14.86 6.42 -1.26
CA TYR A 235 14.76 5.12 -0.58
C TYR A 235 13.48 4.38 -0.98
N ILE A 236 13.57 3.04 -1.13
CA ILE A 236 12.41 2.16 -1.30
C ILE A 236 12.43 1.13 -0.18
N PHE A 237 11.30 1.02 0.53
CA PHE A 237 11.07 0.04 1.59
C PHE A 237 10.04 -1.00 1.15
N LEU A 238 10.38 -2.27 1.32
CA LEU A 238 9.48 -3.41 1.20
C LEU A 238 9.27 -4.02 2.58
N SER A 239 8.26 -4.88 2.74
CA SER A 239 8.19 -5.69 3.96
C SER A 239 9.40 -6.62 4.07
N MET A 240 9.77 -6.96 5.31
CA MET A 240 10.94 -7.80 5.60
C MET A 240 10.87 -9.15 4.88
N ASN A 241 9.68 -9.75 4.81
CA ASN A 241 9.46 -11.02 4.13
C ASN A 241 9.57 -10.89 2.60
N GLU A 242 9.13 -9.76 2.05
CA GLU A 242 9.14 -9.54 0.60
C GLU A 242 10.54 -9.25 0.08
N ILE A 243 11.31 -8.42 0.78
CA ILE A 243 12.67 -8.08 0.37
C ILE A 243 13.61 -9.30 0.41
N ALA A 244 13.34 -10.27 1.29
CA ALA A 244 14.05 -11.53 1.33
C ALA A 244 13.78 -12.41 0.09
N THR A 245 12.59 -12.28 -0.51
CA THR A 245 12.20 -13.01 -1.74
C THR A 245 12.63 -12.30 -3.02
N ILE A 246 13.14 -11.07 -2.93
CA ILE A 246 13.79 -10.39 -4.05
C ILE A 246 15.19 -10.95 -4.16
N ASP A 247 15.26 -12.00 -4.94
CA ASP A 247 16.43 -12.76 -5.28
C ASP A 247 17.53 -11.86 -5.86
N SER A 248 18.79 -12.27 -5.69
CA SER A 248 19.97 -11.69 -6.34
C SER A 248 19.86 -11.65 -7.88
N THR A 249 18.94 -12.41 -8.46
CA THR A 249 18.64 -12.38 -9.90
C THR A 249 17.83 -11.15 -10.33
N ILE A 250 17.14 -10.46 -9.40
CA ILE A 250 16.47 -9.18 -9.69
C ILE A 250 17.48 -8.05 -9.54
N ILE A 251 18.30 -7.87 -10.56
CA ILE A 251 19.18 -6.71 -10.67
C ILE A 251 18.35 -5.54 -11.17
N LEU A 252 18.22 -4.50 -10.34
CA LEU A 252 17.55 -3.27 -10.71
C LEU A 252 18.59 -2.22 -11.10
N ALA A 253 18.44 -1.66 -12.30
CA ALA A 253 19.34 -0.62 -12.75
C ALA A 253 19.13 0.67 -11.91
N GLY A 254 20.23 1.26 -11.46
CA GLY A 254 20.21 2.58 -10.81
C GLY A 254 19.94 2.59 -9.31
N ILE A 255 19.80 1.42 -8.66
CA ILE A 255 19.68 1.32 -7.20
C ILE A 255 20.49 0.18 -6.61
N GLU A 256 20.78 0.27 -5.34
CA GLU A 256 21.48 -0.76 -4.57
C GLU A 256 20.57 -1.32 -3.46
N LYS A 257 20.65 -2.63 -3.23
CA LYS A 257 20.04 -3.26 -2.06
C LYS A 257 20.99 -3.06 -0.88
N CYS A 258 20.51 -2.40 0.16
CA CYS A 258 21.26 -2.05 1.36
C CYS A 258 20.66 -2.70 2.60
N SER A 259 21.41 -2.71 3.69
CA SER A 259 20.91 -3.12 5.00
C SER A 259 21.50 -2.29 6.13
N ASP A 260 20.74 -2.13 7.21
CA ASP A 260 21.18 -1.55 8.47
C ASP A 260 20.59 -2.40 9.62
N GLY A 261 21.43 -3.18 10.25
CA GLY A 261 20.96 -4.23 11.16
C GLY A 261 20.00 -5.18 10.44
N ASN A 262 18.78 -5.29 10.96
CA ASN A 262 17.72 -6.14 10.40
C ASN A 262 16.84 -5.43 9.37
N VAL A 263 17.10 -4.15 9.05
CA VAL A 263 16.32 -3.40 8.08
C VAL A 263 16.98 -3.48 6.72
N PHE A 264 16.26 -3.99 5.73
CA PHE A 264 16.68 -4.02 4.33
C PHE A 264 15.88 -3.00 3.52
N TYR A 265 16.55 -2.34 2.60
CA TYR A 265 15.95 -1.31 1.75
C TYR A 265 16.71 -1.19 0.43
N PHE A 266 16.12 -0.50 -0.55
CA PHE A 266 16.83 -0.08 -1.74
C PHE A 266 17.14 1.42 -1.65
N HIS A 267 18.31 1.79 -2.15
CA HIS A 267 18.77 3.18 -2.17
C HIS A 267 19.28 3.56 -3.56
N LYS A 268 18.82 4.70 -4.07
CA LYS A 268 19.30 5.30 -5.33
C LYS A 268 20.44 6.24 -5.02
N LYS A 269 21.61 6.03 -5.61
CA LYS A 269 22.72 6.98 -5.46
C LYS A 269 22.30 8.37 -5.85
N GLY A 270 22.76 9.37 -5.12
CA GLY A 270 22.49 10.77 -5.35
C GLY A 270 23.38 11.38 -6.41
#